data_0d5d6380888eff737c98c47d871f504e
#
_entry.id   0d5d6380888eff737c98c47d871f504e
#
_cell.length_a   1.000
_cell.length_b   1.000
_cell.length_c   1.000
_cell.angle_alpha   90.00
_cell.angle_beta   90.00
_cell.angle_gamma   90.00
#
_symmetry.space_group_name_H-M   'P 1'
#
loop_
_entity.id
_entity.type
_entity.pdbx_description
1 polymer ?
#
loop_
_entity_poly.entity_id
_entity_poly.type
_entity_poly.pdbx_seq_one_letter_code
_entity_poly.pdbx_strand_id
1 'polypeptide(L)'
;MLIITALSVVVTRSLFAIVTLSGVFSLLSALLFIRMDAVDVAFTEAAVGAGISTVLMLGTLALTSRSERGDKKTQAAPLFLVILTGALLIYGTIDMPHFGAPDTPAQTHVGPDYLERIPKEIDVPNAVTAILAS
;
A
#
# COMPACT_ATOMS: atom_id res chain seq x y z
N MET A 1 -0.29 4.67 14.27
CA MET A 1 -1.40 3.70 14.14
C MET A 1 -1.04 2.55 13.21
N LEU A 2 -0.53 2.79 11.99
CA LEU A 2 -0.14 1.73 11.03
C LEU A 2 0.83 0.69 11.60
N ILE A 3 1.87 1.11 12.31
CA ILE A 3 2.83 0.19 12.94
C ILE A 3 2.16 -0.71 13.99
N ILE A 4 1.25 -0.13 14.78
CA ILE A 4 0.53 -0.88 15.82
C ILE A 4 -0.38 -1.94 15.19
N THR A 5 -1.12 -1.59 14.13
CA THR A 5 -1.97 -2.55 13.42
C THR A 5 -1.15 -3.63 12.73
N ALA A 6 -0.02 -3.28 12.08
CA ALA A 6 0.89 -4.24 11.47
C ALA A 6 1.45 -5.24 12.50
N LEU A 7 1.93 -4.75 13.65
CA LEU A 7 2.41 -5.61 14.74
C LEU A 7 1.30 -6.49 15.31
N SER A 8 0.08 -5.96 15.42
CA SER A 8 -1.07 -6.73 15.91
C SER A 8 -1.43 -7.87 14.96
N VAL A 9 -1.32 -7.68 13.64
CA VAL A 9 -1.50 -8.74 12.63
C VAL A 9 -0.51 -9.87 12.83
N VAL A 10 0.77 -9.54 13.04
CA VAL A 10 1.86 -10.54 13.21
C VAL A 10 1.70 -11.38 14.49
N VAL A 11 1.21 -10.78 15.58
CA VAL A 11 1.08 -11.46 16.87
C VAL A 11 -0.23 -12.26 16.99
N THR A 12 -1.25 -11.89 16.22
CA THR A 12 -2.57 -12.50 16.29
C THR A 12 -2.58 -13.88 15.60
N ARG A 13 -3.17 -14.88 16.27
CA ARG A 13 -3.31 -16.25 15.73
C ARG A 13 -4.70 -16.56 15.16
N SER A 14 -5.67 -15.70 15.39
CA SER A 14 -7.01 -15.85 14.84
C SER A 14 -7.04 -15.29 13.41
N LEU A 15 -7.25 -16.15 12.42
CA LEU A 15 -7.31 -15.73 11.02
C LEU A 15 -8.42 -14.71 10.76
N PHE A 16 -9.54 -14.81 11.47
CA PHE A 16 -10.61 -13.80 11.37
C PHE A 16 -10.13 -12.42 11.86
N ALA A 17 -9.43 -12.38 12.99
CA ALA A 17 -8.88 -11.13 13.49
C ALA A 17 -7.76 -10.57 12.59
N ILE A 18 -6.96 -11.44 11.97
CA ILE A 18 -5.94 -11.04 11.00
C ILE A 18 -6.59 -10.36 9.79
N VAL A 19 -7.64 -10.95 9.23
CA VAL A 19 -8.36 -10.37 8.07
C VAL A 19 -8.98 -9.03 8.42
N THR A 20 -9.64 -8.90 9.56
CA THR A 20 -10.23 -7.62 9.99
C THR A 20 -9.18 -6.55 10.28
N LEU A 21 -8.08 -6.92 10.92
CA LEU A 21 -6.95 -5.99 11.16
C LEU A 21 -6.26 -5.58 9.86
N SER A 22 -6.15 -6.48 8.88
CA SER A 22 -5.62 -6.16 7.55
C SER A 22 -6.50 -5.13 6.83
N GLY A 23 -7.82 -5.27 6.91
CA GLY A 23 -8.75 -4.26 6.38
C GLY A 23 -8.61 -2.90 7.06
N VAL A 24 -8.45 -2.89 8.40
CA VAL A 24 -8.17 -1.65 9.17
C VAL A 24 -6.83 -1.04 8.75
N PHE A 25 -5.80 -1.86 8.54
CA PHE A 25 -4.50 -1.40 8.06
C PHE A 25 -4.62 -0.69 6.70
N SER A 26 -5.33 -1.29 5.73
CA SER A 26 -5.59 -0.68 4.42
C SER A 26 -6.36 0.65 4.52
N LEU A 27 -7.37 0.75 5.40
CA LEU A 27 -8.07 2.03 5.63
C LEU A 27 -7.13 3.11 6.21
N LEU A 28 -6.26 2.74 7.15
CA LEU A 28 -5.28 3.66 7.71
C LEU A 28 -4.23 4.08 6.66
N SER A 29 -3.84 3.16 5.76
CA SER A 29 -2.96 3.46 4.64
C SER A 29 -3.62 4.43 3.65
N ALA A 30 -4.90 4.20 3.33
CA ALA A 30 -5.68 5.11 2.49
C ALA A 30 -5.75 6.52 3.09
N LEU A 31 -5.98 6.65 4.41
CA LEU A 31 -5.94 7.94 5.10
C LEU A 31 -4.55 8.62 5.01
N LEU A 32 -3.47 7.84 5.07
CA LEU A 32 -2.13 8.37 4.87
C LEU A 32 -1.95 8.90 3.45
N PHE A 33 -2.41 8.17 2.43
CA PHE A 33 -2.34 8.61 1.03
C PHE A 33 -3.16 9.88 0.78
N ILE A 34 -4.33 10.05 1.41
CA ILE A 34 -5.08 11.30 1.38
C ILE A 34 -4.25 12.46 1.95
N ARG A 35 -3.53 12.23 3.05
CA ARG A 35 -2.65 13.25 3.64
C ARG A 35 -1.44 13.61 2.77
N MET A 36 -1.09 12.74 1.83
CA MET A 36 -0.02 12.95 0.84
C MET A 36 -0.55 13.49 -0.50
N ASP A 37 -1.80 13.94 -0.56
CA ASP A 37 -2.50 14.40 -1.76
C ASP A 37 -2.59 13.34 -2.89
N ALA A 38 -2.42 12.06 -2.55
CA ALA A 38 -2.54 10.93 -3.45
C ALA A 38 -3.95 10.30 -3.36
N VAL A 39 -4.98 11.07 -3.71
CA VAL A 39 -6.41 10.71 -3.52
C VAL A 39 -6.79 9.48 -4.34
N ASP A 40 -6.29 9.36 -5.57
CA ASP A 40 -6.57 8.22 -6.46
C ASP A 40 -6.02 6.91 -5.88
N VAL A 41 -4.80 6.96 -5.34
CA VAL A 41 -4.18 5.81 -4.66
C VAL A 41 -4.93 5.46 -3.37
N ALA A 42 -5.35 6.47 -2.61
CA ALA A 42 -6.14 6.28 -1.40
C ALA A 42 -7.47 5.58 -1.69
N PHE A 43 -8.13 5.98 -2.76
CA PHE A 43 -9.41 5.39 -3.18
C PHE A 43 -9.25 3.93 -3.60
N THR A 44 -8.23 3.62 -4.41
CA THR A 44 -7.93 2.25 -4.83
C THR A 44 -7.53 1.36 -3.65
N GLU A 45 -6.72 1.86 -2.72
CA GLU A 45 -6.34 1.13 -1.50
C GLU A 45 -7.55 0.84 -0.61
N ALA A 46 -8.45 1.80 -0.42
CA ALA A 46 -9.67 1.59 0.37
C ALA A 46 -10.62 0.60 -0.31
N ALA A 47 -10.82 0.73 -1.62
CA ALA A 47 -11.75 -0.14 -2.37
C ALA A 47 -11.24 -1.58 -2.45
N VAL A 48 -9.99 -1.78 -2.81
CA VAL A 48 -9.39 -3.12 -3.01
C VAL A 48 -8.89 -3.70 -1.69
N GLY A 49 -8.09 -2.97 -0.94
CA GLY A 49 -7.45 -3.46 0.27
C GLY A 49 -8.44 -3.66 1.42
N ALA A 50 -9.21 -2.63 1.75
CA ALA A 50 -10.18 -2.72 2.83
C ALA A 50 -11.50 -3.39 2.41
N GLY A 51 -11.94 -3.20 1.16
CA GLY A 51 -13.20 -3.73 0.65
C GLY A 51 -13.06 -5.15 0.08
N ILE A 52 -12.69 -5.24 -1.18
CA ILE A 52 -12.74 -6.49 -1.96
C ILE A 52 -11.88 -7.58 -1.34
N SER A 53 -10.64 -7.29 -0.98
CA SER A 53 -9.72 -8.28 -0.39
C SER A 53 -10.25 -8.83 0.93
N THR A 54 -10.81 -7.98 1.79
CA THR A 54 -11.38 -8.39 3.07
C THR A 54 -12.59 -9.31 2.86
N VAL A 55 -13.48 -9.00 1.93
CA VAL A 55 -14.65 -9.84 1.61
C VAL A 55 -14.21 -11.19 1.06
N LEU A 56 -13.26 -11.23 0.13
CA LEU A 56 -12.72 -12.48 -0.42
C LEU A 56 -12.05 -13.34 0.66
N MET A 57 -11.25 -12.73 1.55
CA MET A 57 -10.61 -13.44 2.66
C MET A 57 -11.64 -13.98 3.67
N LEU A 58 -12.69 -13.22 3.99
CA LEU A 58 -13.78 -13.71 4.84
C LEU A 58 -14.55 -14.85 4.17
N GLY A 59 -14.77 -14.79 2.86
CA GLY A 59 -15.36 -15.88 2.08
C GLY A 59 -14.51 -17.15 2.14
N THR A 60 -13.20 -17.05 1.99
CA THR A 60 -12.30 -18.21 2.11
C THR A 60 -12.25 -18.76 3.54
N LEU A 61 -12.32 -17.89 4.57
CA LEU A 61 -12.39 -18.32 5.97
C LEU A 61 -13.68 -19.05 6.32
N ALA A 62 -14.77 -18.80 5.60
CA ALA A 62 -16.00 -19.58 5.79
C ALA A 62 -15.83 -21.05 5.36
N LEU A 63 -14.89 -21.33 4.44
CA LEU A 63 -14.61 -22.66 3.89
C LEU A 63 -13.38 -23.33 4.54
N THR A 64 -12.59 -22.60 5.32
CA THR A 64 -11.31 -23.08 5.90
C THR A 64 -11.31 -23.00 7.43
N SER A 65 -10.25 -23.54 8.05
CA SER A 65 -10.03 -23.44 9.50
C SER A 65 -9.81 -22.00 9.93
N ARG A 66 -10.42 -21.60 11.05
CA ARG A 66 -10.32 -20.24 11.62
C ARG A 66 -9.04 -19.99 12.41
N SER A 67 -8.18 -21.00 12.57
CA SER A 67 -6.97 -20.91 13.38
C SER A 67 -5.75 -21.29 12.58
N GLU A 68 -4.68 -20.52 12.74
CA GLU A 68 -3.39 -20.82 12.13
C GLU A 68 -2.77 -22.07 12.78
N ARG A 69 -2.30 -22.99 11.95
CA ARG A 69 -1.49 -24.15 12.36
C ARG A 69 -0.05 -23.93 11.88
N GLY A 70 0.66 -23.02 12.55
CA GLY A 70 2.07 -22.78 12.24
C GLY A 70 3.00 -23.72 13.04
N ASP A 71 3.90 -24.41 12.34
CA ASP A 71 5.01 -25.10 12.97
C ASP A 71 6.16 -24.10 13.20
N LYS A 72 6.59 -23.94 14.46
CA LYS A 72 7.62 -22.97 14.85
C LYS A 72 8.98 -23.16 14.14
N LYS A 73 9.25 -24.36 13.63
CA LYS A 73 10.51 -24.67 12.95
C LYS A 73 10.64 -24.05 11.55
N THR A 74 9.53 -23.72 10.90
CA THR A 74 9.52 -23.26 9.50
C THR A 74 9.55 -21.73 9.37
N GLN A 75 9.60 -20.97 10.46
CA GLN A 75 9.49 -19.51 10.44
C GLN A 75 10.80 -18.76 10.15
N ALA A 76 11.95 -19.43 10.22
CA ALA A 76 13.25 -18.76 10.03
C ALA A 76 13.47 -18.29 8.58
N ALA A 77 13.10 -19.10 7.59
CA ALA A 77 13.27 -18.75 6.18
C ALA A 77 12.37 -17.59 5.73
N PRO A 78 11.05 -17.56 6.03
CA PRO A 78 10.21 -16.40 5.76
C PRO A 78 10.69 -15.13 6.47
N LEU A 79 11.11 -15.24 7.73
CA LEU A 79 11.64 -14.12 8.49
C LEU A 79 12.89 -13.52 7.83
N PHE A 80 13.83 -14.37 7.41
CA PHE A 80 15.03 -13.94 6.68
C PHE A 80 14.67 -13.20 5.39
N LEU A 81 13.74 -13.73 4.60
CA LEU A 81 13.28 -13.09 3.36
C LEU A 81 12.65 -11.71 3.62
N VAL A 82 11.81 -11.59 4.64
CA VAL A 82 11.18 -10.31 5.00
C VAL A 82 12.23 -9.28 5.44
N ILE A 83 13.20 -9.68 6.27
CA ILE A 83 14.28 -8.80 6.71
C ILE A 83 15.15 -8.37 5.52
N LEU A 84 15.52 -9.32 4.64
CA LEU A 84 16.31 -9.03 3.45
C LEU A 84 15.57 -8.07 2.51
N THR A 85 14.29 -8.34 2.22
CA THR A 85 13.47 -7.46 1.38
C THR A 85 13.32 -6.07 2.01
N GLY A 86 13.05 -6.00 3.31
CA GLY A 86 12.97 -4.74 4.03
C GLY A 86 14.27 -3.94 3.98
N ALA A 87 15.41 -4.59 4.16
CA ALA A 87 16.73 -3.97 4.06
C ALA A 87 17.00 -3.43 2.65
N LEU A 88 16.65 -4.19 1.61
CA LEU A 88 16.79 -3.74 0.21
C LEU A 88 15.89 -2.55 -0.11
N LEU A 89 14.65 -2.54 0.41
CA LEU A 89 13.74 -1.41 0.25
C LEU A 89 14.28 -0.15 0.95
N ILE A 90 14.77 -0.28 2.18
CA ILE A 90 15.40 0.83 2.90
C ILE A 90 16.63 1.33 2.13
N TYR A 91 17.47 0.42 1.64
CA TYR A 91 18.63 0.78 0.82
C TYR A 91 18.23 1.58 -0.43
N GLY A 92 17.16 1.17 -1.13
CA GLY A 92 16.62 1.88 -2.29
C GLY A 92 16.07 3.28 -1.98
N THR A 93 15.71 3.56 -0.71
CA THR A 93 15.23 4.90 -0.30
C THR A 93 16.35 5.86 0.11
N ILE A 94 17.59 5.40 0.31
CA ILE A 94 18.71 6.24 0.78
C ILE A 94 19.08 7.31 -0.25
N ASP A 95 18.97 6.99 -1.54
CA ASP A 95 19.29 7.89 -2.65
C ASP A 95 18.10 8.74 -3.13
N MET A 96 16.94 8.61 -2.46
CA MET A 96 15.78 9.42 -2.78
C MET A 96 15.91 10.84 -2.24
N PRO A 97 15.48 11.87 -2.99
CA PRO A 97 15.39 13.23 -2.50
C PRO A 97 14.53 13.32 -1.24
N HIS A 98 14.81 14.28 -0.38
CA HIS A 98 13.99 14.52 0.81
C HIS A 98 12.55 14.81 0.43
N PHE A 99 11.61 14.27 1.21
CA PHE A 99 10.19 14.51 1.01
C PHE A 99 9.88 16.02 0.99
N GLY A 100 9.21 16.47 -0.09
CA GLY A 100 8.87 17.88 -0.26
C GLY A 100 9.98 18.78 -0.79
N ALA A 101 11.13 18.22 -1.22
CA ALA A 101 12.17 19.01 -1.84
C ALA A 101 11.69 19.60 -3.19
N PRO A 102 11.78 20.92 -3.39
CA PRO A 102 11.22 21.58 -4.58
C PRO A 102 12.05 21.34 -5.85
N ASP A 103 13.28 20.89 -5.71
CA ASP A 103 14.26 20.69 -6.78
C ASP A 103 14.34 19.25 -7.28
N THR A 104 13.35 18.41 -6.95
CA THR A 104 13.29 17.04 -7.43
C THR A 104 12.97 16.98 -8.93
N PRO A 105 13.50 15.98 -9.68
CA PRO A 105 13.16 15.80 -11.10
C PRO A 105 11.64 15.67 -11.35
N ALA A 106 10.91 15.10 -10.40
CA ALA A 106 9.46 14.99 -10.47
C ALA A 106 8.77 16.36 -10.50
N GLN A 107 9.27 17.33 -9.74
CA GLN A 107 8.68 18.67 -9.65
C GLN A 107 9.24 19.67 -10.65
N THR A 108 10.50 19.53 -11.04
CA THR A 108 11.17 20.48 -11.93
C THR A 108 11.08 20.12 -13.41
N HIS A 109 10.88 18.85 -13.72
CA HIS A 109 10.90 18.36 -15.10
C HIS A 109 9.63 17.59 -15.45
N VAL A 110 9.38 16.46 -14.79
CA VAL A 110 8.28 15.56 -15.14
C VAL A 110 6.90 16.17 -14.84
N GLY A 111 6.72 16.74 -13.65
CA GLY A 111 5.44 17.33 -13.24
C GLY A 111 4.99 18.49 -14.14
N PRO A 112 5.82 19.52 -14.37
CA PRO A 112 5.48 20.62 -15.28
C PRO A 112 5.20 20.15 -16.71
N ASP A 113 5.98 19.23 -17.25
CA ASP A 113 5.78 18.71 -18.61
C ASP A 113 4.41 18.01 -18.74
N TYR A 114 4.02 17.19 -17.78
CA TYR A 114 2.70 16.57 -17.76
C TYR A 114 1.57 17.58 -17.59
N LEU A 115 1.71 18.55 -16.70
CA LEU A 115 0.69 19.57 -16.47
C LEU A 115 0.48 20.47 -17.70
N GLU A 116 1.51 20.66 -18.51
CA GLU A 116 1.42 21.45 -19.74
C GLU A 116 0.86 20.65 -20.93
N ARG A 117 1.23 19.38 -21.08
CA ARG A 117 0.84 18.54 -22.23
C ARG A 117 -0.55 17.93 -22.09
N ILE A 118 -0.91 17.44 -20.90
CA ILE A 118 -2.16 16.71 -20.69
C ILE A 118 -3.39 17.51 -21.10
N PRO A 119 -3.57 18.80 -20.71
CA PRO A 119 -4.73 19.56 -21.14
C PRO A 119 -4.80 19.83 -22.65
N LYS A 120 -3.66 19.75 -23.34
CA LYS A 120 -3.58 19.99 -24.80
C LYS A 120 -3.83 18.75 -25.63
N GLU A 121 -3.43 17.58 -25.13
CA GLU A 121 -3.48 16.30 -25.84
C GLU A 121 -4.72 15.48 -25.47
N ILE A 122 -5.12 15.55 -24.21
CA ILE A 122 -6.22 14.76 -23.66
C ILE A 122 -7.06 15.70 -22.81
N ASP A 123 -8.30 15.94 -23.19
CA ASP A 123 -9.23 16.83 -22.48
C ASP A 123 -9.72 16.23 -21.14
N VAL A 124 -8.77 15.86 -20.29
CA VAL A 124 -9.03 15.27 -18.97
C VAL A 124 -8.31 16.10 -17.91
N PRO A 125 -9.02 16.68 -16.94
CA PRO A 125 -8.43 17.58 -15.95
C PRO A 125 -7.53 16.88 -14.92
N ASN A 126 -7.62 15.55 -14.77
CA ASN A 126 -6.83 14.79 -13.81
C ASN A 126 -5.61 14.13 -14.50
N ALA A 127 -4.40 14.53 -14.09
CA ALA A 127 -3.15 14.03 -14.66
C ALA A 127 -3.00 12.49 -14.53
N VAL A 128 -3.40 11.91 -13.40
CA VAL A 128 -3.29 10.45 -13.17
C VAL A 128 -4.25 9.69 -14.08
N THR A 129 -5.48 10.18 -14.24
CA THR A 129 -6.47 9.58 -15.16
C THR A 129 -5.98 9.66 -16.60
N ALA A 130 -5.38 10.77 -16.99
CA ALA A 130 -4.83 10.97 -18.33
C ALA A 130 -3.65 10.02 -18.62
N ILE A 131 -2.74 9.83 -17.66
CA ILE A 131 -1.62 8.88 -17.78
C ILE A 131 -2.11 7.43 -17.91
N LEU A 132 -3.19 7.07 -17.21
CA LEU A 132 -3.75 5.72 -17.27
C LEU A 132 -4.59 5.49 -18.53
N ALA A 133 -5.07 6.55 -19.18
CA ALA A 133 -5.89 6.48 -20.40
C ALA A 133 -5.08 6.62 -21.70
N SER A 134 -3.82 7.02 -21.62
CA SER A 134 -2.88 7.12 -22.75
C SER A 134 -2.11 5.82 -22.96
#